data_cc6695e725be353d28e3b0bfa6c38b66
#
_entry.id   cc6695e725be353d28e3b0bfa6c38b66
#
_cell.length_a   1.000
_cell.length_b   1.000
_cell.length_c   1.000
_cell.angle_alpha   90.00
_cell.angle_beta   90.00
_cell.angle_gamma   90.00
#
_symmetry.space_group_name_H-M   'P 1'
#
loop_
_entity.id
_entity.type
_entity.pdbx_description
1 polymer ?
#
loop_
_entity_poly.entity_id
_entity_poly.type
_entity_poly.pdbx_seq_one_letter_code
_entity_poly.pdbx_strand_id
1 'polypeptide(L)'
;MKPGREFTLSVDLLHAAGSKFGDDGKASPFYNPAGKLLSTGLWDINVKLPIVIDGQSTEQSELDPSLINPAKAVIEIYNGHLHGPHAFHQNPTPKELKYIGRNYKLTYTLENGKWVADPQNGKSVNLMGSSQDHYVSAFVIHYYDKAGNEITSQIVNNGEDSHYQHFFMVDDIRPSYGGKKEATDVNSTEFFDYVYCDTDPWNKTNKFDGAKFTGQSNPIGHKGYFKFLRTHKQFNLEIRLMRARNSKLTNGKASSFCAPTARQLKEEAWLPTIVVPMNIYMDSDERELDEKVYDTDYDKLSDNAKDYSESNLVSIRSLMDAFGITDIKTAVLDFWWNFHGDSKHSDAGFWF
;
A
#
# COMPACT_ATOMS: atom_id res chain seq x y z
N MET A 1 6.57 16.04 2.91
CA MET A 1 7.05 16.10 1.51
C MET A 1 7.85 14.83 1.26
N LYS A 2 7.74 14.21 0.09
CA LYS A 2 8.41 12.93 -0.21
C LYS A 2 9.89 13.17 -0.55
N PRO A 3 10.81 12.36 -0.01
CA PRO A 3 12.24 12.44 -0.33
C PRO A 3 12.52 12.16 -1.82
N GLY A 4 13.62 12.72 -2.35
CA GLY A 4 14.04 12.51 -3.73
C GLY A 4 13.23 13.25 -4.79
N ARG A 5 12.46 14.29 -4.41
CA ARG A 5 11.73 15.14 -5.35
C ARG A 5 12.37 16.50 -5.51
N GLU A 6 12.43 16.92 -6.75
CA GLU A 6 12.75 18.29 -7.13
C GLU A 6 11.46 19.01 -7.51
N PHE A 7 11.27 20.22 -7.01
CA PHE A 7 10.19 21.10 -7.44
C PHE A 7 10.63 22.56 -7.33
N THR A 8 9.95 23.41 -8.07
CA THR A 8 10.16 24.85 -7.96
C THR A 8 9.06 25.45 -7.11
N LEU A 9 9.42 26.00 -5.95
CA LEU A 9 8.51 26.81 -5.16
C LEU A 9 8.48 28.21 -5.77
N SER A 10 7.32 28.63 -6.30
CA SER A 10 7.10 30.00 -6.72
C SER A 10 6.50 30.80 -5.54
N VAL A 11 7.13 31.89 -5.20
CA VAL A 11 6.65 32.83 -4.19
C VAL A 11 6.35 34.15 -4.91
N ASP A 12 5.06 34.48 -4.98
CA ASP A 12 4.58 35.65 -5.69
C ASP A 12 3.98 36.65 -4.69
N LEU A 13 4.46 37.89 -4.73
CA LEU A 13 3.87 39.00 -3.98
C LEU A 13 2.87 39.75 -4.87
N LEU A 14 1.63 39.72 -4.46
CA LEU A 14 0.54 40.44 -5.15
C LEU A 14 0.16 41.71 -4.41
N HIS A 15 0.18 42.82 -5.14
CA HIS A 15 -0.45 44.06 -4.72
C HIS A 15 -1.81 44.18 -5.39
N ALA A 16 -2.88 44.07 -4.62
CA ALA A 16 -4.23 44.21 -5.13
C ALA A 16 -4.54 45.67 -5.45
N ALA A 17 -5.08 45.97 -6.63
CA ALA A 17 -5.50 47.30 -7.02
C ALA A 17 -6.67 47.88 -6.16
N GLY A 18 -7.34 47.01 -5.41
CA GLY A 18 -8.42 47.36 -4.48
C GLY A 18 -8.26 46.52 -3.20
N SER A 19 -9.27 45.73 -2.85
CA SER A 19 -9.21 44.81 -1.71
C SER A 19 -8.54 43.51 -2.07
N LYS A 20 -7.66 43.00 -1.20
CA LYS A 20 -7.12 41.63 -1.27
C LYS A 20 -8.13 40.54 -0.88
N PHE A 21 -9.28 40.97 -0.37
CA PHE A 21 -10.33 40.04 0.02
C PHE A 21 -11.31 39.86 -1.14
N GLY A 22 -11.83 38.65 -1.30
CA GLY A 22 -12.90 38.35 -2.23
C GLY A 22 -14.24 38.96 -1.82
N ASP A 23 -15.27 38.79 -2.64
CA ASP A 23 -16.60 39.28 -2.39
C ASP A 23 -17.24 38.70 -1.10
N ASP A 24 -16.72 37.59 -0.62
CA ASP A 24 -17.08 36.94 0.64
C ASP A 24 -16.32 37.50 1.86
N GLY A 25 -15.52 38.53 1.69
CA GLY A 25 -14.72 39.18 2.72
C GLY A 25 -13.51 38.36 3.20
N LYS A 26 -13.14 37.26 2.50
CA LYS A 26 -12.02 36.38 2.86
C LYS A 26 -10.84 36.55 1.91
N ALA A 27 -9.64 36.39 2.45
CA ALA A 27 -8.45 36.31 1.61
C ALA A 27 -8.43 35.01 0.80
N SER A 28 -7.91 35.08 -0.42
CA SER A 28 -7.69 33.88 -1.24
C SER A 28 -6.71 32.93 -0.54
N PRO A 29 -6.86 31.60 -0.75
CA PRO A 29 -5.87 30.66 -0.31
C PRO A 29 -4.47 31.00 -0.85
N PHE A 30 -3.42 30.75 -0.08
CA PHE A 30 -2.05 31.11 -0.43
C PHE A 30 -1.55 30.48 -1.75
N TYR A 31 -2.16 29.41 -2.19
CA TYR A 31 -1.79 28.64 -3.40
C TYR A 31 -2.75 28.87 -4.58
N ASN A 32 -3.84 29.58 -4.38
CA ASN A 32 -4.87 29.77 -5.42
C ASN A 32 -5.52 31.17 -5.31
N PRO A 33 -4.87 32.22 -5.82
CA PRO A 33 -5.45 33.55 -5.81
C PRO A 33 -6.71 33.58 -6.67
N ALA A 34 -7.74 34.32 -6.23
CA ALA A 34 -8.99 34.45 -6.96
C ALA A 34 -8.77 35.06 -8.35
N GLY A 35 -9.57 34.63 -9.32
CA GLY A 35 -9.44 35.06 -10.73
C GLY A 35 -9.39 36.56 -10.95
N LYS A 36 -10.14 37.36 -10.15
CA LYS A 36 -10.10 38.81 -10.18
C LYS A 36 -8.74 39.38 -9.72
N LEU A 37 -8.11 38.78 -8.71
CA LEU A 37 -6.78 39.15 -8.27
C LEU A 37 -5.72 38.85 -9.33
N LEU A 38 -5.85 37.70 -10.02
CA LEU A 38 -4.95 37.35 -11.13
C LEU A 38 -5.02 38.33 -12.30
N SER A 39 -6.20 38.87 -12.59
CA SER A 39 -6.42 39.76 -13.75
C SER A 39 -6.17 41.23 -13.47
N THR A 40 -6.31 41.68 -12.23
CA THR A 40 -6.26 43.10 -11.86
C THR A 40 -5.17 43.48 -10.88
N GLY A 41 -4.56 42.51 -10.21
CA GLY A 41 -3.47 42.70 -9.26
C GLY A 41 -2.15 43.01 -9.94
N LEU A 42 -1.31 43.78 -9.29
CA LEU A 42 0.09 44.00 -9.69
C LEU A 42 0.96 42.98 -8.96
N TRP A 43 1.73 42.21 -9.72
CA TRP A 43 2.68 41.25 -9.21
C TRP A 43 4.06 41.90 -9.09
N ASP A 44 4.45 42.23 -7.88
CA ASP A 44 5.69 42.97 -7.64
C ASP A 44 6.92 42.05 -7.63
N ILE A 45 6.79 40.86 -7.08
CA ILE A 45 7.92 39.96 -6.89
C ILE A 45 7.48 38.55 -7.30
N ASN A 46 8.29 37.93 -8.13
CA ASN A 46 8.21 36.52 -8.42
C ASN A 46 9.58 35.89 -8.12
N VAL A 47 9.67 35.12 -7.06
CA VAL A 47 10.86 34.37 -6.67
C VAL A 47 10.64 32.92 -6.95
N LYS A 48 11.49 32.31 -7.77
CA LYS A 48 11.51 30.87 -8.03
C LYS A 48 12.65 30.24 -7.24
N LEU A 49 12.29 29.43 -6.29
CA LEU A 49 13.25 28.68 -5.46
C LEU A 49 13.24 27.21 -5.93
N PRO A 50 14.33 26.73 -6.53
CA PRO A 50 14.48 25.30 -6.77
C PRO A 50 14.63 24.61 -5.40
N ILE A 51 13.72 23.70 -5.12
CA ILE A 51 13.72 22.91 -3.91
C ILE A 51 14.06 21.48 -4.28
N VAL A 52 15.14 20.97 -3.73
CA VAL A 52 15.48 19.56 -3.77
C VAL A 52 15.16 18.99 -2.39
N ILE A 53 14.23 18.03 -2.35
CA ILE A 53 14.03 17.23 -1.15
C ILE A 53 14.95 16.05 -1.28
N ASP A 54 16.19 16.25 -0.85
CA ASP A 54 17.16 15.18 -0.75
C ASP A 54 16.76 14.28 0.43
N GLY A 55 16.31 13.08 0.09
CA GLY A 55 15.94 12.06 1.06
C GLY A 55 17.03 11.05 1.32
N GLN A 56 18.20 11.24 0.73
CA GLN A 56 19.31 10.32 0.90
C GLN A 56 20.61 11.09 0.95
N SER A 57 21.17 11.21 2.16
CA SER A 57 22.60 11.39 2.27
C SER A 57 23.27 10.19 1.59
N THR A 58 24.17 10.45 0.66
CA THR A 58 25.03 9.43 0.04
C THR A 58 26.07 8.88 1.02
N GLU A 59 26.10 9.40 2.24
CA GLU A 59 26.86 8.82 3.33
C GLU A 59 26.10 7.60 3.84
N GLN A 60 26.79 6.51 4.01
CA GLN A 60 26.37 5.30 4.70
C GLN A 60 25.99 5.72 6.14
N SER A 61 24.75 6.20 6.33
CA SER A 61 24.29 6.54 7.66
C SER A 61 24.15 5.22 8.42
N GLU A 62 24.99 5.04 9.42
CA GLU A 62 24.75 4.00 10.41
C GLU A 62 23.32 4.16 10.91
N LEU A 63 22.62 3.02 11.03
CA LEU A 63 21.27 3.03 11.61
C LEU A 63 21.35 3.68 13.00
N ASP A 64 20.32 4.45 13.35
CA ASP A 64 20.19 4.95 14.71
C ASP A 64 20.32 3.77 15.70
N PRO A 65 21.24 3.81 16.66
CA PRO A 65 21.52 2.68 17.56
C PRO A 65 20.30 2.29 18.44
N SER A 66 19.28 3.13 18.52
CA SER A 66 18.04 2.80 19.20
C SER A 66 17.12 1.87 18.39
N LEU A 67 17.32 1.77 17.08
CA LEU A 67 16.56 0.89 16.21
C LEU A 67 17.00 -0.57 16.36
N ILE A 68 16.10 -1.50 16.04
CA ILE A 68 16.52 -2.87 15.75
C ILE A 68 17.54 -2.86 14.61
N ASN A 69 18.42 -3.83 14.58
CA ASN A 69 19.45 -3.95 13.54
C ASN A 69 19.20 -5.19 12.65
N PRO A 70 18.20 -5.13 11.76
CA PRO A 70 17.88 -6.24 10.89
C PRO A 70 18.87 -6.34 9.73
N ALA A 71 19.18 -7.57 9.33
CA ALA A 71 19.87 -7.84 8.07
C ALA A 71 18.90 -8.26 6.95
N LYS A 72 17.74 -8.78 7.34
CA LYS A 72 16.72 -9.27 6.41
C LYS A 72 15.31 -8.93 6.91
N ALA A 73 14.42 -8.60 5.99
CA ALA A 73 12.98 -8.53 6.21
C ALA A 73 12.27 -9.55 5.32
N VAL A 74 11.23 -10.17 5.84
CA VAL A 74 10.35 -11.07 5.09
C VAL A 74 8.93 -10.54 5.23
N ILE A 75 8.22 -10.40 4.10
CA ILE A 75 6.83 -9.98 4.06
C ILE A 75 6.02 -11.13 3.50
N GLU A 76 5.12 -11.65 4.30
CA GLU A 76 4.16 -12.67 3.87
C GLU A 76 2.83 -12.01 3.57
N ILE A 77 2.21 -12.39 2.44
CA ILE A 77 0.95 -11.81 1.96
C ILE A 77 -0.01 -12.95 1.69
N TYR A 78 -1.19 -12.85 2.30
CA TYR A 78 -2.26 -13.84 2.20
C TYR A 78 -3.53 -13.19 1.69
N ASN A 79 -4.19 -13.84 0.72
CA ASN A 79 -5.48 -13.40 0.23
C ASN A 79 -6.59 -13.93 1.11
N GLY A 80 -7.61 -13.12 1.37
CA GLY A 80 -8.71 -13.51 2.22
C GLY A 80 -9.89 -12.55 2.18
N HIS A 81 -10.78 -12.72 3.12
CA HIS A 81 -11.97 -11.90 3.31
C HIS A 81 -12.24 -11.69 4.80
N LEU A 82 -13.16 -10.81 5.13
CA LEU A 82 -13.48 -10.46 6.50
C LEU A 82 -14.79 -11.10 6.97
N HIS A 83 -14.75 -11.62 8.20
CA HIS A 83 -15.92 -11.98 9.00
C HIS A 83 -16.13 -10.95 10.12
N GLY A 84 -16.55 -9.73 9.76
CA GLY A 84 -16.63 -8.59 10.66
C GLY A 84 -15.38 -7.70 10.61
N PRO A 85 -15.22 -6.74 11.51
CA PRO A 85 -14.26 -5.63 11.33
C PRO A 85 -12.79 -6.03 11.43
N HIS A 86 -12.46 -7.17 12.03
CA HIS A 86 -11.06 -7.58 12.26
C HIS A 86 -10.80 -9.06 12.01
N ALA A 87 -11.84 -9.84 11.77
CA ALA A 87 -11.71 -11.27 11.58
C ALA A 87 -11.34 -11.58 10.13
N PHE A 88 -10.05 -11.59 9.84
CA PHE A 88 -9.52 -12.04 8.58
C PHE A 88 -9.60 -13.56 8.47
N HIS A 89 -10.12 -14.02 7.34
CA HIS A 89 -10.15 -15.43 6.98
C HIS A 89 -9.42 -15.64 5.65
N GLN A 90 -8.40 -16.48 5.67
CA GLN A 90 -7.63 -16.76 4.47
C GLN A 90 -8.48 -17.55 3.47
N ASN A 91 -8.53 -17.07 2.23
CA ASN A 91 -9.18 -17.79 1.15
C ASN A 91 -8.39 -19.06 0.80
N PRO A 92 -9.05 -20.21 0.65
CA PRO A 92 -8.43 -21.34 -0.01
C PRO A 92 -8.11 -20.98 -1.45
N THR A 93 -6.97 -21.45 -1.96
CA THR A 93 -6.66 -21.35 -3.39
C THR A 93 -7.08 -22.67 -4.04
N PRO A 94 -8.13 -22.70 -4.87
CA PRO A 94 -8.52 -23.88 -5.63
C PRO A 94 -7.35 -24.39 -6.48
N LYS A 95 -7.26 -25.70 -6.67
CA LYS A 95 -6.15 -26.31 -7.45
C LYS A 95 -6.14 -25.85 -8.91
N GLU A 96 -7.31 -25.52 -9.41
CA GLU A 96 -7.56 -25.05 -10.76
C GLU A 96 -7.03 -23.63 -10.99
N LEU A 97 -6.96 -22.80 -9.93
CA LEU A 97 -6.41 -21.45 -10.05
C LEU A 97 -4.90 -21.48 -10.22
N LYS A 98 -4.44 -20.95 -11.33
CA LYS A 98 -3.02 -20.88 -11.64
C LYS A 98 -2.40 -19.54 -11.27
N TYR A 99 -3.17 -18.47 -11.36
CA TYR A 99 -2.69 -17.11 -11.23
C TYR A 99 -3.39 -16.30 -10.13
N ILE A 100 -4.71 -16.36 -10.09
CA ILE A 100 -5.53 -15.60 -9.14
C ILE A 100 -5.36 -16.14 -7.71
N GLY A 101 -5.43 -15.26 -6.71
CA GLY A 101 -5.45 -15.64 -5.30
C GLY A 101 -4.14 -16.20 -4.73
N ARG A 102 -3.00 -15.88 -5.36
CA ARG A 102 -1.68 -16.34 -4.87
C ARG A 102 -1.29 -15.65 -3.58
N ASN A 103 -0.67 -16.43 -2.70
CA ASN A 103 0.07 -15.91 -1.57
C ASN A 103 1.50 -15.55 -2.00
N TYR A 104 2.11 -14.60 -1.30
CA TYR A 104 3.47 -14.16 -1.57
C TYR A 104 4.33 -14.27 -0.31
N LYS A 105 5.61 -14.53 -0.53
CA LYS A 105 6.64 -14.41 0.48
C LYS A 105 7.80 -13.64 -0.13
N LEU A 106 7.91 -12.38 0.26
CA LEU A 106 8.91 -11.46 -0.26
C LEU A 106 10.08 -11.38 0.71
N THR A 107 11.28 -11.40 0.18
CA THR A 107 12.52 -11.28 0.95
C THR A 107 13.27 -10.01 0.54
N TYR A 108 13.74 -9.28 1.54
CA TYR A 108 14.56 -8.09 1.36
C TYR A 108 15.80 -8.21 2.24
N THR A 109 16.97 -7.89 1.71
CA THR A 109 18.24 -7.83 2.44
C THR A 109 18.65 -6.38 2.64
N LEU A 110 19.08 -6.02 3.84
CA LEU A 110 19.58 -4.67 4.12
C LEU A 110 21.05 -4.57 3.73
N GLU A 111 21.34 -3.85 2.66
CA GLU A 111 22.67 -3.65 2.11
C GLU A 111 22.98 -2.15 2.02
N ASN A 112 24.07 -1.72 2.62
CA ASN A 112 24.52 -0.32 2.57
C ASN A 112 23.41 0.70 2.93
N GLY A 113 22.60 0.38 3.95
CA GLY A 113 21.52 1.25 4.41
C GLY A 113 20.29 1.28 3.50
N LYS A 114 20.16 0.33 2.55
CA LYS A 114 19.01 0.19 1.65
C LYS A 114 18.50 -1.24 1.63
N TRP A 115 17.18 -1.39 1.53
CA TRP A 115 16.57 -2.68 1.32
C TRP A 115 16.67 -3.08 -0.16
N VAL A 116 17.28 -4.23 -0.41
CA VAL A 116 17.42 -4.84 -1.73
C VAL A 116 16.46 -6.02 -1.81
N ALA A 117 15.57 -6.00 -2.79
CA ALA A 117 14.62 -7.09 -3.02
C ALA A 117 15.35 -8.33 -3.58
N ASP A 118 14.99 -9.50 -3.08
CA ASP A 118 15.43 -10.77 -3.67
C ASP A 118 14.86 -10.88 -5.10
N PRO A 119 15.65 -11.28 -6.10
CA PRO A 119 15.17 -11.51 -7.46
C PRO A 119 13.98 -12.49 -7.55
N GLN A 120 13.85 -13.42 -6.59
CA GLN A 120 12.74 -14.36 -6.52
C GLN A 120 11.40 -13.72 -6.13
N ASN A 121 11.40 -12.48 -5.61
CA ASN A 121 10.16 -11.73 -5.34
C ASN A 121 9.35 -11.45 -6.62
N GLY A 122 9.99 -11.55 -7.79
CA GLY A 122 9.38 -11.19 -9.06
C GLY A 122 9.35 -9.68 -9.30
N LYS A 123 8.65 -9.26 -10.35
CA LYS A 123 8.58 -7.84 -10.74
C LYS A 123 7.60 -7.04 -9.89
N SER A 124 6.53 -7.67 -9.46
CA SER A 124 5.48 -7.04 -8.66
C SER A 124 4.66 -8.07 -7.90
N VAL A 125 4.03 -7.63 -6.83
CA VAL A 125 2.97 -8.36 -6.14
C VAL A 125 1.66 -8.08 -6.87
N ASN A 126 1.04 -9.11 -7.42
CA ASN A 126 -0.20 -9.00 -8.18
C ASN A 126 -1.36 -9.42 -7.29
N LEU A 127 -2.23 -8.47 -6.93
CA LEU A 127 -3.39 -8.70 -6.07
C LEU A 127 -4.65 -8.15 -6.74
N MET A 128 -5.79 -8.67 -6.31
CA MET A 128 -7.07 -8.05 -6.60
C MET A 128 -7.35 -6.93 -5.59
N GLY A 129 -8.08 -5.92 -6.02
CA GLY A 129 -8.70 -4.95 -5.15
C GLY A 129 -10.12 -5.35 -4.77
N SER A 130 -10.79 -4.51 -4.00
CA SER A 130 -12.20 -4.69 -3.68
C SER A 130 -12.87 -3.33 -3.57
N SER A 131 -13.83 -3.08 -4.44
CA SER A 131 -14.76 -1.95 -4.32
C SER A 131 -15.81 -2.19 -3.22
N GLN A 132 -16.02 -3.46 -2.84
CA GLN A 132 -16.89 -3.89 -1.76
C GLN A 132 -16.07 -4.46 -0.58
N ASP A 133 -16.70 -4.69 0.56
CA ASP A 133 -15.97 -5.00 1.81
C ASP A 133 -15.53 -6.47 1.96
N HIS A 134 -15.37 -7.21 0.86
CA HIS A 134 -15.19 -8.66 0.97
C HIS A 134 -13.74 -9.13 0.84
N TYR A 135 -12.99 -8.56 -0.11
CA TYR A 135 -11.64 -9.04 -0.41
C TYR A 135 -10.57 -8.17 0.25
N VAL A 136 -9.70 -8.79 1.01
CA VAL A 136 -8.57 -8.13 1.67
C VAL A 136 -7.31 -8.97 1.56
N SER A 137 -6.16 -8.33 1.68
CA SER A 137 -4.87 -9.00 1.69
C SER A 137 -4.19 -8.78 3.04
N ALA A 138 -3.93 -9.86 3.75
CA ALA A 138 -3.22 -9.81 5.01
C ALA A 138 -1.71 -9.75 4.77
N PHE A 139 -1.03 -8.92 5.55
CA PHE A 139 0.42 -8.75 5.52
C PHE A 139 1.00 -9.08 6.89
N VAL A 140 2.08 -9.86 6.90
CA VAL A 140 2.90 -10.12 8.09
C VAL A 140 4.35 -9.76 7.77
N ILE A 141 4.97 -8.94 8.62
CA ILE A 141 6.33 -8.45 8.42
C ILE A 141 7.23 -9.03 9.51
N HIS A 142 8.26 -9.75 9.11
CA HIS A 142 9.25 -10.36 9.99
C HIS A 142 10.63 -9.76 9.75
N TYR A 143 11.39 -9.56 10.82
CA TYR A 143 12.77 -9.08 10.76
C TYR A 143 13.73 -10.15 11.28
N TYR A 144 14.89 -10.25 10.64
CA TYR A 144 15.93 -11.24 10.97
C TYR A 144 17.30 -10.56 11.09
N ASP A 145 18.11 -11.04 11.99
CA ASP A 145 19.52 -10.62 12.14
C ASP A 145 20.43 -11.26 11.06
N LYS A 146 21.74 -10.92 11.12
CA LYS A 146 22.75 -11.48 10.20
C LYS A 146 22.96 -12.99 10.36
N ALA A 147 22.64 -13.54 11.54
CA ALA A 147 22.72 -14.97 11.81
C ALA A 147 21.48 -15.75 11.34
N GLY A 148 20.44 -15.03 10.88
CA GLY A 148 19.18 -15.60 10.44
C GLY A 148 18.16 -15.83 11.56
N ASN A 149 18.42 -15.36 12.77
CA ASN A 149 17.45 -15.43 13.86
C ASN A 149 16.38 -14.37 13.69
N GLU A 150 15.13 -14.74 13.97
CA GLU A 150 14.04 -13.77 13.95
C GLU A 150 14.14 -12.81 15.14
N ILE A 151 14.12 -11.51 14.84
CA ILE A 151 14.22 -10.42 15.82
C ILE A 151 12.95 -9.57 15.89
N THR A 152 11.86 -9.98 15.27
CA THR A 152 10.54 -9.30 15.34
C THR A 152 10.09 -9.11 16.79
N SER A 153 10.46 -10.03 17.69
CA SER A 153 10.21 -9.90 19.12
C SER A 153 10.80 -8.63 19.74
N GLN A 154 11.84 -8.04 19.15
CA GLN A 154 12.48 -6.82 19.67
C GLN A 154 11.64 -5.55 19.44
N ILE A 155 10.66 -5.58 18.53
CA ILE A 155 9.76 -4.44 18.31
C ILE A 155 8.43 -4.57 19.09
N VAL A 156 8.18 -5.73 19.70
CA VAL A 156 6.88 -6.06 20.31
C VAL A 156 6.96 -6.41 21.79
N ASN A 157 8.10 -6.88 22.28
CA ASN A 157 8.28 -7.30 23.66
C ASN A 157 8.95 -6.21 24.53
N ASN A 158 8.89 -6.39 25.84
CA ASN A 158 9.57 -5.55 26.83
C ASN A 158 9.18 -4.06 26.80
N GLY A 159 7.96 -3.73 26.36
CA GLY A 159 7.47 -2.37 26.24
C GLY A 159 7.84 -1.65 24.94
N GLU A 160 8.65 -2.29 24.06
CA GLU A 160 9.03 -1.72 22.77
C GLU A 160 7.84 -1.53 21.82
N ASP A 161 6.77 -2.29 22.00
CA ASP A 161 5.49 -2.12 21.32
C ASP A 161 4.89 -0.70 21.49
N SER A 162 5.26 0.02 22.57
CA SER A 162 4.84 1.41 22.79
C SER A 162 5.65 2.42 21.96
N HIS A 163 6.75 2.00 21.35
CA HIS A 163 7.66 2.84 20.58
C HIS A 163 7.56 2.61 19.08
N TYR A 164 7.37 1.38 18.62
CA TYR A 164 7.41 1.03 17.20
C TYR A 164 6.05 1.14 16.50
N GLN A 165 6.06 1.66 15.26
CA GLN A 165 4.91 1.68 14.36
C GLN A 165 5.36 1.63 12.91
N HIS A 166 4.74 0.74 12.12
CA HIS A 166 4.87 0.77 10.67
C HIS A 166 3.92 1.80 10.06
N PHE A 167 4.41 2.43 8.99
CA PHE A 167 3.64 3.31 8.13
C PHE A 167 3.68 2.79 6.69
N PHE A 168 2.58 3.00 5.98
CA PHE A 168 2.37 2.50 4.63
C PHE A 168 1.95 3.64 3.72
N MET A 169 2.68 3.85 2.63
CA MET A 169 2.43 4.97 1.71
C MET A 169 2.51 4.50 0.26
N VAL A 170 1.87 5.26 -0.63
CA VAL A 170 1.88 5.01 -2.07
C VAL A 170 2.84 5.96 -2.76
N ASP A 171 3.61 5.44 -3.72
CA ASP A 171 4.40 6.22 -4.66
C ASP A 171 4.41 5.60 -6.06
N ASP A 172 4.84 6.35 -7.06
CA ASP A 172 5.05 5.92 -8.45
C ASP A 172 3.83 5.24 -9.08
N ILE A 173 2.68 5.92 -9.05
CA ILE A 173 1.41 5.38 -9.53
C ILE A 173 1.38 5.38 -11.06
N ARG A 174 0.93 4.26 -11.64
CA ARG A 174 0.76 4.05 -13.08
C ARG A 174 -0.50 3.24 -13.36
N PRO A 175 -1.09 3.34 -14.54
CA PRO A 175 -2.08 2.35 -14.98
C PRO A 175 -1.46 0.96 -15.03
N SER A 176 -2.23 -0.09 -14.76
CA SER A 176 -1.88 -1.46 -15.17
C SER A 176 -1.65 -1.50 -16.69
N TYR A 177 -0.91 -2.46 -17.20
CA TYR A 177 -0.43 -2.59 -18.60
C TYR A 177 0.67 -1.61 -19.00
N GLY A 178 1.34 -0.99 -18.06
CA GLY A 178 2.30 0.06 -18.35
C GLY A 178 1.62 1.37 -18.76
N GLY A 179 2.30 2.43 -18.65
CA GLY A 179 1.79 3.75 -18.96
C GLY A 179 2.64 4.81 -18.30
N LYS A 180 2.28 6.06 -18.54
CA LYS A 180 2.99 7.17 -17.93
C LYS A 180 2.63 7.25 -16.45
N LYS A 181 3.61 7.64 -15.64
CA LYS A 181 3.42 7.97 -14.23
C LYS A 181 2.30 9.01 -14.10
N GLU A 182 1.36 8.73 -13.22
CA GLU A 182 0.30 9.67 -12.88
C GLU A 182 0.83 10.75 -11.93
N ALA A 183 0.14 11.90 -11.85
CA ALA A 183 0.50 12.96 -10.92
C ALA A 183 0.40 12.45 -9.46
N THR A 184 1.40 12.78 -8.64
CA THR A 184 1.73 12.04 -7.43
C THR A 184 1.33 12.71 -6.12
N ASP A 185 0.49 13.73 -6.13
CA ASP A 185 -0.04 14.32 -4.89
C ASP A 185 -1.30 13.58 -4.43
N VAL A 186 -1.19 12.25 -4.37
CA VAL A 186 -2.32 11.39 -4.03
C VAL A 186 -2.23 10.99 -2.56
N ASN A 187 -3.34 11.14 -1.87
CA ASN A 187 -3.49 10.61 -0.53
C ASN A 187 -3.52 9.08 -0.59
N SER A 188 -2.66 8.41 0.17
CA SER A 188 -2.59 6.94 0.19
C SER A 188 -3.91 6.28 0.53
N THR A 189 -4.79 6.94 1.31
CA THR A 189 -6.15 6.46 1.62
C THR A 189 -7.10 6.41 0.42
N GLU A 190 -6.73 6.98 -0.71
CA GLU A 190 -7.48 6.81 -1.96
C GLU A 190 -7.16 5.47 -2.66
N PHE A 191 -6.01 4.87 -2.32
CA PHE A 191 -5.54 3.62 -2.92
C PHE A 191 -5.84 2.41 -2.08
N PHE A 192 -5.73 2.55 -0.77
CA PHE A 192 -6.01 1.46 0.15
C PHE A 192 -6.42 1.98 1.53
N ASP A 193 -7.13 1.14 2.24
CA ASP A 193 -7.27 1.22 3.68
C ASP A 193 -6.41 0.13 4.33
N TYR A 194 -5.96 0.37 5.56
CA TYR A 194 -5.16 -0.58 6.32
C TYR A 194 -5.65 -0.69 7.75
N VAL A 195 -5.84 -1.91 8.20
CA VAL A 195 -6.22 -2.20 9.57
C VAL A 195 -5.09 -2.94 10.27
N TYR A 196 -4.60 -2.36 11.36
CA TYR A 196 -3.63 -2.99 12.23
C TYR A 196 -4.28 -4.16 12.97
N CYS A 197 -3.71 -5.37 12.81
CA CYS A 197 -4.18 -6.60 13.47
C CYS A 197 -3.16 -7.17 14.45
N ASP A 198 -2.38 -6.28 15.06
CA ASP A 198 -1.41 -6.66 16.07
C ASP A 198 -2.09 -7.29 17.28
N THR A 199 -1.40 -8.21 17.94
CA THR A 199 -1.92 -9.01 19.06
C THR A 199 -0.90 -9.18 20.17
N ASP A 200 -1.39 -9.55 21.34
CA ASP A 200 -0.59 -10.02 22.48
C ASP A 200 -1.06 -11.44 22.87
N PRO A 201 -0.20 -12.48 22.82
CA PRO A 201 1.17 -12.49 22.31
C PRO A 201 1.25 -12.22 20.79
N TRP A 202 2.32 -11.53 20.39
CA TRP A 202 2.51 -11.06 19.01
C TRP A 202 2.54 -12.18 17.95
N ASN A 203 2.99 -13.36 18.33
CA ASN A 203 3.14 -14.52 17.44
C ASN A 203 1.86 -15.36 17.30
N LYS A 204 0.76 -14.93 17.90
CA LYS A 204 -0.56 -15.56 17.76
C LYS A 204 -1.52 -14.63 17.02
N THR A 205 -2.47 -15.21 16.30
CA THR A 205 -3.46 -14.46 15.53
C THR A 205 -4.89 -14.72 15.98
N ASN A 206 -5.14 -15.88 16.56
CA ASN A 206 -6.48 -16.34 16.86
C ASN A 206 -6.82 -16.18 18.35
N LYS A 207 -7.98 -15.63 18.67
CA LYS A 207 -8.48 -15.50 20.04
C LYS A 207 -8.64 -16.84 20.77
N PHE A 208 -8.96 -17.90 20.04
CA PHE A 208 -9.07 -19.25 20.61
C PHE A 208 -7.72 -19.82 21.07
N ASP A 209 -6.61 -19.30 20.51
CA ASP A 209 -5.24 -19.60 20.94
C ASP A 209 -4.76 -18.66 22.07
N GLY A 210 -5.66 -17.84 22.60
CA GLY A 210 -5.38 -16.91 23.68
C GLY A 210 -4.74 -15.59 23.24
N ALA A 211 -4.78 -15.25 21.95
CA ALA A 211 -4.35 -13.94 21.50
C ALA A 211 -5.37 -12.85 21.91
N LYS A 212 -4.86 -11.68 22.28
CA LYS A 212 -5.62 -10.47 22.54
C LYS A 212 -5.34 -9.47 21.42
N PHE A 213 -6.39 -8.91 20.85
CA PHE A 213 -6.26 -7.89 19.81
C PHE A 213 -5.77 -6.56 20.41
N THR A 214 -4.69 -6.02 19.89
CA THR A 214 -4.07 -4.77 20.33
C THR A 214 -3.96 -3.71 19.23
N GLY A 215 -4.20 -4.08 17.98
CA GLY A 215 -3.98 -3.23 16.83
C GLY A 215 -4.70 -1.88 16.84
N GLN A 216 -5.87 -1.77 17.48
CA GLN A 216 -6.58 -0.49 17.61
C GLN A 216 -5.99 0.43 18.68
N SER A 217 -5.59 -0.12 19.82
CA SER A 217 -5.13 0.66 20.97
C SER A 217 -3.63 0.92 20.95
N ASN A 218 -2.87 0.00 20.37
CA ASN A 218 -1.41 0.03 20.32
C ASN A 218 -0.87 -0.51 18.99
N PRO A 219 -1.16 0.15 17.85
CA PRO A 219 -0.79 -0.33 16.53
C PRO A 219 0.73 -0.38 16.33
N ILE A 220 1.25 -1.51 15.92
CA ILE A 220 2.64 -1.72 15.52
C ILE A 220 2.72 -1.90 14.00
N GLY A 221 1.79 -2.67 13.43
CA GLY A 221 1.70 -2.94 12.00
C GLY A 221 2.66 -4.01 11.52
N HIS A 222 3.15 -4.87 12.43
CA HIS A 222 3.87 -6.04 11.97
C HIS A 222 2.93 -7.08 11.34
N LYS A 223 1.63 -7.00 11.65
CA LYS A 223 0.54 -7.72 10.95
C LYS A 223 -0.72 -6.87 10.85
N GLY A 224 -1.39 -7.03 9.74
CA GLY A 224 -2.63 -6.34 9.44
C GLY A 224 -3.14 -6.74 8.08
N TYR A 225 -4.17 -6.10 7.61
CA TYR A 225 -4.66 -6.34 6.25
C TYR A 225 -4.87 -5.02 5.49
N PHE A 226 -4.66 -5.11 4.19
CA PHE A 226 -4.96 -4.06 3.23
C PHE A 226 -6.26 -4.38 2.51
N LYS A 227 -7.07 -3.35 2.33
CA LYS A 227 -8.16 -3.29 1.38
C LYS A 227 -7.73 -2.34 0.27
N PHE A 228 -7.45 -2.87 -0.93
CA PHE A 228 -7.05 -2.04 -2.06
C PHE A 228 -8.29 -1.50 -2.78
N LEU A 229 -8.41 -0.17 -2.84
CA LEU A 229 -9.59 0.55 -3.33
C LEU A 229 -9.47 0.99 -4.80
N ARG A 230 -8.25 1.06 -5.32
CA ARG A 230 -7.97 1.43 -6.71
C ARG A 230 -7.43 0.24 -7.47
N THR A 231 -8.23 -0.24 -8.39
CA THR A 231 -7.90 -1.35 -9.30
C THR A 231 -7.31 -0.84 -10.61
N HIS A 232 -6.73 -1.72 -11.40
CA HIS A 232 -6.04 -1.40 -12.66
C HIS A 232 -4.92 -0.38 -12.47
N LYS A 233 -4.22 -0.46 -11.33
CA LYS A 233 -3.12 0.44 -10.96
C LYS A 233 -1.89 -0.34 -10.52
N GLN A 234 -0.74 0.15 -10.96
CA GLN A 234 0.57 -0.21 -10.43
C GLN A 234 1.09 0.95 -9.58
N PHE A 235 1.73 0.63 -8.47
CA PHE A 235 2.35 1.61 -7.59
C PHE A 235 3.41 0.95 -6.69
N ASN A 236 4.23 1.77 -6.07
CA ASN A 236 5.12 1.33 -5.01
C ASN A 236 4.40 1.48 -3.66
N LEU A 237 4.27 0.38 -2.91
CA LEU A 237 3.92 0.42 -1.50
C LEU A 237 5.21 0.63 -0.69
N GLU A 238 5.34 1.81 -0.08
CA GLU A 238 6.43 2.12 0.83
C GLU A 238 6.07 1.67 2.23
N ILE A 239 6.89 0.80 2.82
CA ILE A 239 6.76 0.32 4.20
C ILE A 239 7.90 0.91 5.02
N ARG A 240 7.57 1.65 6.08
CA ARG A 240 8.53 2.35 6.91
C ARG A 240 8.29 2.02 8.38
N LEU A 241 9.32 1.56 9.09
CA LEU A 241 9.25 1.32 10.53
C LEU A 241 9.87 2.50 11.28
N MET A 242 9.06 3.11 12.12
CA MET A 242 9.47 4.17 13.05
C MET A 242 9.70 3.59 14.44
N ARG A 243 10.70 4.12 15.15
CA ARG A 243 10.82 4.01 16.60
C ARG A 243 10.77 5.39 17.24
N ALA A 244 9.76 5.64 18.04
CA ALA A 244 9.63 6.85 18.83
C ALA A 244 10.55 6.80 20.06
N ARG A 245 11.19 7.91 20.40
CA ARG A 245 12.08 8.02 21.57
C ARG A 245 11.34 7.81 22.89
N ASN A 246 10.13 8.35 23.00
CA ASN A 246 9.32 8.25 24.21
C ASN A 246 8.08 7.40 24.00
N SER A 247 7.17 7.84 23.16
CA SER A 247 5.94 7.13 22.82
C SER A 247 5.54 7.43 21.39
N LYS A 248 5.08 6.41 20.66
CA LYS A 248 4.48 6.57 19.33
C LYS A 248 3.14 7.29 19.37
N LEU A 249 2.49 7.32 20.54
CA LEU A 249 1.19 7.96 20.70
C LEU A 249 1.32 9.45 20.93
N THR A 250 0.52 10.25 20.26
CA THR A 250 0.34 11.68 20.49
C THR A 250 -1.04 11.91 21.11
N ASN A 251 -1.10 12.46 22.32
CA ASN A 251 -2.33 12.62 23.09
C ASN A 251 -3.12 11.29 23.23
N GLY A 252 -2.41 10.20 23.48
CA GLY A 252 -3.00 8.88 23.66
C GLY A 252 -3.49 8.20 22.36
N LYS A 253 -3.23 8.78 21.19
CA LYS A 253 -3.64 8.22 19.89
C LYS A 253 -2.43 8.00 18.99
N ALA A 254 -2.43 6.88 18.28
CA ALA A 254 -1.45 6.62 17.23
C ALA A 254 -1.75 7.48 15.99
N SER A 255 -0.70 7.75 15.22
CA SER A 255 -0.86 8.35 13.89
C SER A 255 -1.55 7.37 12.94
N SER A 256 -2.26 7.91 11.95
CA SER A 256 -2.81 7.10 10.86
C SER A 256 -1.70 6.32 10.15
N PHE A 257 -2.05 5.16 9.65
CA PHE A 257 -1.11 4.24 8.99
C PHE A 257 -0.32 4.89 7.84
N CYS A 258 -0.84 5.95 7.22
CA CYS A 258 -0.20 6.62 6.07
C CYS A 258 0.26 8.05 6.37
N ALA A 259 0.02 8.56 7.57
CA ALA A 259 0.25 9.97 7.88
C ALA A 259 1.04 10.15 9.21
N PRO A 260 2.35 9.84 9.22
CA PRO A 260 3.19 10.22 10.34
C PRO A 260 3.18 11.75 10.51
N THR A 261 3.18 12.22 11.75
CA THR A 261 3.22 13.66 12.04
C THR A 261 4.55 14.28 11.61
N ALA A 262 4.57 15.60 11.38
CA ALA A 262 5.81 16.34 11.09
C ALA A 262 6.88 16.15 12.18
N ARG A 263 6.47 16.04 13.46
CA ARG A 263 7.37 15.75 14.56
C ARG A 263 8.00 14.37 14.40
N GLN A 264 7.20 13.34 14.12
CA GLN A 264 7.68 11.97 13.92
C GLN A 264 8.67 11.89 12.77
N LEU A 265 8.39 12.57 11.65
CA LEU A 265 9.29 12.59 10.50
C LEU A 265 10.64 13.25 10.80
N LYS A 266 10.67 14.23 11.70
CA LYS A 266 11.87 15.03 12.00
C LYS A 266 12.67 14.50 13.18
N GLU A 267 12.01 13.97 14.20
CA GLU A 267 12.61 13.75 15.51
C GLU A 267 12.78 12.29 15.90
N GLU A 268 12.05 11.39 15.23
CA GLU A 268 12.09 9.98 15.58
C GLU A 268 13.02 9.17 14.66
N ALA A 269 13.40 7.98 15.09
CA ALA A 269 14.27 7.11 14.33
C ALA A 269 13.46 6.26 13.31
N TRP A 270 14.04 6.04 12.14
CA TRP A 270 13.40 5.32 11.04
C TRP A 270 14.32 4.27 10.44
N LEU A 271 13.83 3.06 10.24
CA LEU A 271 14.49 2.12 9.33
C LEU A 271 14.39 2.64 7.88
N PRO A 272 15.33 2.26 7.01
CA PRO A 272 15.20 2.50 5.57
C PRO A 272 13.87 1.98 5.05
N THR A 273 13.34 2.64 4.01
CA THR A 273 12.06 2.27 3.40
C THR A 273 12.17 0.97 2.62
N ILE A 274 11.31 0.00 2.92
CA ILE A 274 11.07 -1.15 2.03
C ILE A 274 10.10 -0.68 0.95
N VAL A 275 10.44 -0.95 -0.30
CA VAL A 275 9.61 -0.62 -1.46
C VAL A 275 9.09 -1.93 -2.06
N VAL A 276 7.78 -2.11 -2.04
CA VAL A 276 7.11 -3.28 -2.64
C VAL A 276 6.38 -2.82 -3.90
N PRO A 277 6.82 -3.24 -5.09
CA PRO A 277 6.08 -2.98 -6.31
C PRO A 277 4.74 -3.74 -6.29
N MET A 278 3.65 -3.01 -6.39
CA MET A 278 2.28 -3.53 -6.35
C MET A 278 1.62 -3.40 -7.72
N ASN A 279 0.81 -4.37 -8.07
CA ASN A 279 -0.08 -4.31 -9.22
C ASN A 279 -1.47 -4.81 -8.78
N ILE A 280 -2.40 -3.90 -8.63
CA ILE A 280 -3.81 -4.23 -8.33
C ILE A 280 -4.50 -4.37 -9.67
N TYR A 281 -4.45 -5.60 -10.21
CA TYR A 281 -4.73 -5.85 -11.61
C TYR A 281 -6.23 -5.88 -11.94
N MET A 282 -7.12 -6.13 -10.98
CA MET A 282 -8.57 -6.13 -11.18
C MET A 282 -9.31 -6.00 -9.85
N ASP A 283 -10.63 -5.78 -9.90
CA ASP A 283 -11.52 -5.88 -8.75
C ASP A 283 -11.87 -7.37 -8.51
N SER A 284 -12.06 -7.72 -7.25
CA SER A 284 -12.56 -9.04 -6.87
C SER A 284 -14.08 -9.21 -7.08
N ASP A 285 -14.75 -8.14 -7.49
CA ASP A 285 -16.19 -8.18 -7.83
C ASP A 285 -16.39 -9.01 -9.12
N GLU A 286 -17.32 -9.94 -9.08
CA GLU A 286 -17.70 -10.74 -10.24
C GLU A 286 -18.13 -9.92 -11.46
N ARG A 287 -18.53 -8.65 -11.25
CA ARG A 287 -18.89 -7.71 -12.33
C ARG A 287 -17.73 -7.19 -13.16
N GLU A 288 -16.50 -7.55 -12.84
CA GLU A 288 -15.32 -7.23 -13.67
C GLU A 288 -15.40 -7.87 -15.07
N LEU A 289 -16.10 -8.99 -15.20
CA LEU A 289 -16.50 -9.54 -16.50
C LEU A 289 -18.03 -9.55 -16.61
N ASP A 290 -18.55 -9.44 -17.82
CA ASP A 290 -19.99 -9.53 -18.07
C ASP A 290 -20.53 -10.91 -17.67
N GLU A 291 -21.76 -10.96 -17.13
CA GLU A 291 -22.47 -12.17 -16.73
C GLU A 291 -22.44 -13.26 -17.81
N LYS A 292 -22.55 -12.83 -19.08
CA LYS A 292 -22.45 -13.74 -20.23
C LYS A 292 -21.13 -14.51 -20.29
N VAL A 293 -20.04 -13.95 -19.76
CA VAL A 293 -18.73 -14.63 -19.73
C VAL A 293 -18.71 -15.67 -18.61
N TYR A 294 -19.29 -15.36 -17.47
CA TYR A 294 -19.40 -16.33 -16.36
C TYR A 294 -20.25 -17.52 -16.71
N ASP A 295 -21.42 -17.28 -17.34
CA ASP A 295 -22.39 -18.33 -17.67
C ASP A 295 -21.95 -19.18 -18.86
N THR A 296 -20.85 -18.84 -19.52
CA THR A 296 -20.31 -19.63 -20.60
C THR A 296 -19.51 -20.81 -20.04
N ASP A 297 -19.88 -22.04 -20.43
CA ASP A 297 -19.06 -23.22 -20.12
C ASP A 297 -17.60 -22.98 -20.52
N TYR A 298 -16.66 -23.33 -19.68
CA TYR A 298 -15.24 -23.05 -19.92
C TYR A 298 -14.74 -23.65 -21.25
N ASP A 299 -15.29 -24.78 -21.72
CA ASP A 299 -14.94 -25.40 -23.02
C ASP A 299 -15.30 -24.51 -24.20
N LYS A 300 -16.30 -23.65 -24.03
CA LYS A 300 -16.82 -22.75 -25.06
C LYS A 300 -16.20 -21.34 -24.99
N LEU A 301 -15.33 -21.07 -24.00
CA LEU A 301 -14.65 -19.78 -23.90
C LEU A 301 -13.80 -19.51 -25.13
N SER A 302 -13.89 -18.29 -25.66
CA SER A 302 -13.18 -17.86 -26.87
C SER A 302 -11.79 -17.33 -26.54
N ASP A 303 -10.86 -17.53 -27.46
CA ASP A 303 -9.54 -16.88 -27.45
C ASP A 303 -9.49 -15.64 -28.38
N ASN A 304 -10.62 -15.28 -28.95
CA ASN A 304 -10.69 -14.14 -29.87
C ASN A 304 -11.19 -12.89 -29.13
N ALA A 305 -10.36 -11.84 -29.09
CA ALA A 305 -10.69 -10.58 -28.44
C ALA A 305 -12.02 -9.95 -28.93
N LYS A 306 -12.45 -10.23 -30.17
CA LYS A 306 -13.69 -9.70 -30.73
C LYS A 306 -14.95 -10.24 -30.08
N ASP A 307 -14.83 -11.34 -29.34
CA ASP A 307 -15.96 -11.99 -28.68
C ASP A 307 -16.22 -11.39 -27.28
N TYR A 308 -15.40 -10.44 -26.85
CA TYR A 308 -15.49 -9.76 -25.55
C TYR A 308 -15.75 -8.27 -25.70
N SER A 309 -16.45 -7.67 -24.75
CA SER A 309 -16.61 -6.23 -24.66
C SER A 309 -15.28 -5.54 -24.31
N GLU A 310 -15.17 -4.23 -24.59
CA GLU A 310 -13.98 -3.47 -24.22
C GLU A 310 -13.74 -3.46 -22.70
N SER A 311 -14.80 -3.45 -21.89
CA SER A 311 -14.69 -3.54 -20.42
C SER A 311 -14.10 -4.88 -20.00
N ASN A 312 -14.58 -6.00 -20.55
CA ASN A 312 -14.02 -7.32 -20.30
C ASN A 312 -12.55 -7.39 -20.70
N LEU A 313 -12.19 -6.81 -21.86
CA LEU A 313 -10.81 -6.82 -22.33
C LEU A 313 -9.87 -6.02 -21.43
N VAL A 314 -10.36 -5.00 -20.75
CA VAL A 314 -9.54 -4.27 -19.76
C VAL A 314 -9.12 -5.22 -18.64
N SER A 315 -10.04 -5.94 -18.02
CA SER A 315 -9.76 -6.87 -16.93
C SER A 315 -8.94 -8.07 -17.38
N ILE A 316 -9.28 -8.65 -18.54
CA ILE A 316 -8.53 -9.77 -19.12
C ILE A 316 -7.07 -9.37 -19.40
N ARG A 317 -6.84 -8.22 -20.02
CA ARG A 317 -5.48 -7.73 -20.33
C ARG A 317 -4.69 -7.41 -19.08
N SER A 318 -5.35 -6.93 -18.01
CA SER A 318 -4.71 -6.73 -16.71
C SER A 318 -4.17 -8.03 -16.15
N LEU A 319 -4.98 -9.08 -16.19
CA LEU A 319 -4.60 -10.39 -15.71
C LEU A 319 -3.45 -10.98 -16.58
N MET A 320 -3.57 -10.84 -17.89
CA MET A 320 -2.52 -11.27 -18.83
C MET A 320 -1.18 -10.58 -18.55
N ASP A 321 -1.20 -9.26 -18.41
CA ASP A 321 0.02 -8.47 -18.11
C ASP A 321 0.61 -8.83 -16.75
N ALA A 322 -0.24 -8.94 -15.73
CA ALA A 322 0.19 -9.26 -14.37
C ALA A 322 0.98 -10.57 -14.27
N PHE A 323 0.59 -11.57 -15.04
CA PHE A 323 1.10 -12.93 -14.93
C PHE A 323 1.82 -13.45 -16.18
N GLY A 324 1.99 -12.60 -17.21
CA GLY A 324 2.63 -12.98 -18.45
C GLY A 324 1.85 -14.03 -19.25
N ILE A 325 0.51 -14.00 -19.17
CA ILE A 325 -0.37 -14.87 -19.91
C ILE A 325 -0.45 -14.37 -21.35
N THR A 326 -0.30 -15.26 -22.33
CA THR A 326 -0.20 -14.89 -23.75
C THR A 326 -1.48 -15.02 -24.53
N ASP A 327 -2.49 -15.70 -23.98
CA ASP A 327 -3.78 -15.96 -24.64
C ASP A 327 -4.94 -15.59 -23.72
N ILE A 328 -6.02 -15.13 -24.33
CA ILE A 328 -7.22 -14.64 -23.64
C ILE A 328 -7.91 -15.79 -22.92
N LYS A 329 -8.03 -16.95 -23.57
CA LYS A 329 -8.75 -18.09 -23.03
C LYS A 329 -8.17 -18.54 -21.70
N THR A 330 -6.85 -18.60 -21.58
CA THR A 330 -6.16 -18.97 -20.34
C THR A 330 -6.48 -17.96 -19.22
N ALA A 331 -6.47 -16.65 -19.53
CA ALA A 331 -6.81 -15.62 -18.54
C ALA A 331 -8.26 -15.72 -18.08
N VAL A 332 -9.19 -15.85 -19.03
CA VAL A 332 -10.63 -15.99 -18.75
C VAL A 332 -10.92 -17.28 -17.99
N LEU A 333 -10.22 -18.36 -18.29
CA LEU A 333 -10.37 -19.64 -17.60
C LEU A 333 -9.99 -19.55 -16.12
N ASP A 334 -8.88 -18.89 -15.80
CA ASP A 334 -8.45 -18.68 -14.41
C ASP A 334 -9.47 -17.81 -13.65
N PHE A 335 -9.98 -16.78 -14.31
CA PHE A 335 -11.06 -15.95 -13.80
C PHE A 335 -12.34 -16.76 -13.55
N TRP A 336 -12.75 -17.57 -14.52
CA TRP A 336 -13.92 -18.43 -14.42
C TRP A 336 -13.82 -19.38 -13.21
N TRP A 337 -12.66 -20.04 -13.03
CA TRP A 337 -12.41 -20.91 -11.88
C TRP A 337 -12.43 -20.17 -10.55
N ASN A 338 -12.06 -18.90 -10.50
CA ASN A 338 -12.13 -18.11 -9.28
C ASN A 338 -13.57 -17.96 -8.75
N PHE A 339 -14.56 -17.96 -9.63
CA PHE A 339 -15.98 -17.84 -9.25
C PHE A 339 -16.70 -19.18 -9.16
N HIS A 340 -16.31 -20.17 -9.95
CA HIS A 340 -16.97 -21.46 -10.03
C HIS A 340 -16.19 -22.61 -9.37
N GLY A 341 -14.97 -22.37 -8.94
CA GLY A 341 -14.13 -23.36 -8.27
C GLY A 341 -14.70 -23.78 -6.92
N ASP A 342 -14.44 -25.03 -6.53
CA ASP A 342 -14.84 -25.57 -5.23
C ASP A 342 -14.02 -24.91 -4.10
N SER A 343 -14.52 -23.81 -3.58
CA SER A 343 -13.92 -23.09 -2.45
C SER A 343 -14.41 -23.72 -1.14
N LYS A 344 -13.75 -24.77 -0.68
CA LYS A 344 -13.94 -25.24 0.69
C LYS A 344 -13.30 -24.23 1.64
N HIS A 345 -14.10 -23.59 2.46
CA HIS A 345 -13.60 -22.78 3.57
C HIS A 345 -12.71 -23.62 4.46
N SER A 346 -11.49 -23.17 4.65
CA SER A 346 -10.57 -23.74 5.63
C SER A 346 -10.56 -22.81 6.85
N ASP A 347 -10.70 -23.37 8.04
CA ASP A 347 -10.52 -22.60 9.30
C ASP A 347 -9.05 -22.23 9.57
N ALA A 348 -8.14 -22.67 8.72
CA ALA A 348 -6.72 -22.31 8.80
C ALA A 348 -6.54 -20.83 8.40
N GLY A 349 -5.72 -20.09 9.15
CA GLY A 349 -5.40 -18.70 8.86
C GLY A 349 -6.47 -17.69 9.31
N PHE A 350 -7.34 -18.07 10.22
CA PHE A 350 -8.32 -17.15 10.79
C PHE A 350 -7.68 -16.22 11.84
N TRP A 351 -7.87 -14.92 11.70
CA TRP A 351 -7.42 -13.89 12.65
C TRP A 351 -8.64 -13.19 13.25
N PHE A 352 -8.89 -13.35 14.55
CA PHE A 352 -9.99 -12.73 15.30
C PHE A 352 -11.38 -12.93 14.71
#